data_d59c663ce5fd8e8f0259e78099c27d28
#
_entry.id   d59c663ce5fd8e8f0259e78099c27d28
#
_cell.length_a   1.000
_cell.length_b   1.000
_cell.length_c   1.000
_cell.angle_alpha   90.00
_cell.angle_beta   90.00
_cell.angle_gamma   90.00
#
_symmetry.space_group_name_H-M   'P 1'
#
loop_
_entity.id
_entity.type
_entity.pdbx_description
1 polymer ?
#
loop_
_entity_poly.entity_id
_entity_poly.type
_entity_poly.pdbx_seq_one_letter_code
_entity_poly.pdbx_strand_id
1 'polypeptide(L)'
;MQKSKINTHMTHLEDLVFLQGIDGARDAIHFLRKYRELLKGNAQSSIDTTVKWDGAPAIFMGPHPETGQFLVAKKSLFAKTKPMWYHSTKEIDADPKISADLKAKFKVAFNLYKDAGIKKIIQGDFLFANADLMSKKVGTENFIAFQPNTIVYMIPEKSELGKMIKKAKMGIVFHT
;
A
#
# COMPACT_ATOMS: atom_id res chain seq x y z
N MET A 1 11.30 22.28 24.38
CA MET A 1 11.74 21.12 23.57
C MET A 1 10.55 20.61 22.77
N GLN A 2 10.51 20.89 21.48
CA GLN A 2 9.49 20.36 20.58
C GLN A 2 9.78 18.86 20.38
N LYS A 3 8.87 17.97 20.82
CA LYS A 3 8.96 16.55 20.48
C LYS A 3 8.87 16.44 18.96
N SER A 4 9.95 16.05 18.31
CA SER A 4 9.93 15.71 16.89
C SER A 4 8.86 14.64 16.69
N LYS A 5 7.85 14.92 15.86
CA LYS A 5 6.92 13.89 15.41
C LYS A 5 7.76 12.86 14.67
N ILE A 6 7.80 11.64 15.18
CA ILE A 6 8.42 10.52 14.47
C ILE A 6 7.67 10.40 13.13
N ASN A 7 8.38 10.64 12.04
CA ASN A 7 7.82 10.44 10.71
C ASN A 7 7.71 8.92 10.49
N THR A 8 6.49 8.41 10.44
CA THR A 8 6.20 6.99 10.25
C THR A 8 6.17 6.58 8.77
N HIS A 9 6.31 7.53 7.87
CA HIS A 9 6.39 7.27 6.44
C HIS A 9 7.86 7.15 6.00
N MET A 10 8.10 6.33 4.97
CA MET A 10 9.43 6.29 4.33
C MET A 10 9.73 7.68 3.76
N THR A 11 10.88 8.23 4.13
CA THR A 11 11.36 9.52 3.64
C THR A 11 11.73 9.39 2.17
N HIS A 12 11.22 10.28 1.35
CA HIS A 12 11.66 10.39 -0.04
C HIS A 12 13.04 11.06 -0.09
N LEU A 13 13.81 10.77 -1.14
CA LEU A 13 15.15 11.27 -1.25
C LEU A 13 15.19 12.82 -1.30
N GLU A 14 14.21 13.43 -1.97
CA GLU A 14 14.03 14.87 -2.04
C GLU A 14 13.67 15.51 -0.70
N ASP A 15 13.01 14.77 0.20
CA ASP A 15 12.63 15.27 1.52
C ASP A 15 13.84 15.55 2.40
N LEU A 16 14.97 14.88 2.16
CA LEU A 16 16.21 15.11 2.89
C LEU A 16 16.67 16.57 2.80
N VAL A 17 16.46 17.20 1.65
CA VAL A 17 16.82 18.62 1.43
C VAL A 17 16.00 19.53 2.35
N PHE A 18 14.71 19.25 2.49
CA PHE A 18 13.79 20.04 3.33
C PHE A 18 13.97 19.75 4.82
N LEU A 19 14.34 18.53 5.17
CA LEU A 19 14.47 18.10 6.57
C LEU A 19 15.84 18.49 7.16
N GLN A 20 16.91 18.48 6.36
CA GLN A 20 18.30 18.59 6.79
C GLN A 20 19.10 19.68 6.04
N GLY A 21 18.45 20.41 5.13
CA GLY A 21 19.10 21.48 4.37
C GLY A 21 20.28 21.01 3.51
N ILE A 22 21.41 21.68 3.61
CA ILE A 22 22.61 21.39 2.78
C ILE A 22 23.16 19.98 3.05
N ASP A 23 23.14 19.52 4.29
CA ASP A 23 23.64 18.19 4.63
C ASP A 23 22.74 17.12 4.05
N GLY A 24 21.41 17.29 4.10
CA GLY A 24 20.47 16.41 3.42
C GLY A 24 20.64 16.37 1.90
N ALA A 25 20.97 17.51 1.28
CA ALA A 25 21.29 17.55 -0.14
C ALA A 25 22.55 16.74 -0.47
N ARG A 26 23.58 16.85 0.36
CA ARG A 26 24.82 16.05 0.22
C ARG A 26 24.52 14.55 0.36
N ASP A 27 23.76 14.16 1.34
CA ASP A 27 23.37 12.77 1.58
C ASP A 27 22.58 12.21 0.41
N ALA A 28 21.62 12.97 -0.13
CA ALA A 28 20.86 12.58 -1.32
C ALA A 28 21.79 12.36 -2.54
N ILE A 29 22.74 13.25 -2.77
CA ILE A 29 23.72 13.11 -3.86
C ILE A 29 24.63 11.90 -3.64
N HIS A 30 25.09 11.67 -2.41
CA HIS A 30 25.89 10.49 -2.07
C HIS A 30 25.13 9.19 -2.30
N PHE A 31 23.87 9.13 -1.91
CA PHE A 31 23.01 7.98 -2.17
C PHE A 31 22.88 7.71 -3.67
N LEU A 32 22.57 8.73 -4.48
CA LEU A 32 22.42 8.59 -5.92
C LEU A 32 23.72 8.11 -6.59
N ARG A 33 24.88 8.60 -6.14
CA ARG A 33 26.20 8.15 -6.63
C ARG A 33 26.43 6.67 -6.31
N LYS A 34 26.18 6.23 -5.08
CA LYS A 34 26.29 4.82 -4.68
C LYS A 34 25.32 3.93 -5.46
N TYR A 35 24.10 4.37 -5.65
CA TYR A 35 23.09 3.65 -6.43
C TYR A 35 23.51 3.51 -7.90
N ARG A 36 24.07 4.58 -8.50
CA ARG A 36 24.64 4.50 -9.85
C ARG A 36 25.75 3.45 -9.95
N GLU A 37 26.68 3.40 -9.00
CA GLU A 37 27.76 2.41 -9.01
C GLU A 37 27.22 0.96 -8.82
N LEU A 38 26.17 0.79 -8.01
CA LEU A 38 25.45 -0.48 -7.89
C LEU A 38 24.91 -0.94 -9.24
N LEU A 39 24.22 -0.06 -9.95
CA LEU A 39 23.64 -0.38 -11.27
C LEU A 39 24.71 -0.69 -12.34
N LYS A 40 25.94 -0.17 -12.18
CA LYS A 40 27.08 -0.49 -13.04
C LYS A 40 27.77 -1.81 -12.66
N GLY A 41 27.36 -2.48 -11.59
CA GLY A 41 28.04 -3.66 -11.06
C GLY A 41 29.33 -3.38 -10.29
N ASN A 42 29.65 -2.12 -9.98
CA ASN A 42 30.90 -1.68 -9.33
C ASN A 42 30.73 -1.47 -7.81
N ALA A 43 29.60 -1.86 -7.22
CA ALA A 43 29.34 -1.62 -5.80
C ALA A 43 30.31 -2.42 -4.93
N GLN A 44 31.05 -1.74 -4.05
CA GLN A 44 31.92 -2.36 -3.03
C GLN A 44 31.16 -2.78 -1.76
N SER A 45 29.89 -2.41 -1.64
CA SER A 45 29.03 -2.76 -0.50
C SER A 45 27.67 -3.25 -1.00
N SER A 46 27.07 -4.20 -0.27
CA SER A 46 25.71 -4.63 -0.53
C SER A 46 24.75 -3.48 -0.25
N ILE A 47 23.92 -3.16 -1.24
CA ILE A 47 22.76 -2.26 -1.07
C ILE A 47 21.55 -3.11 -1.35
N ASP A 48 20.70 -3.29 -0.33
CA ASP A 48 19.43 -3.96 -0.51
C ASP A 48 18.45 -3.01 -1.18
N THR A 49 18.01 -3.39 -2.37
CA THR A 49 17.00 -2.63 -3.12
C THR A 49 15.71 -3.41 -3.12
N THR A 50 14.64 -2.81 -2.62
CA THR A 50 13.30 -3.39 -2.62
C THR A 50 12.34 -2.56 -3.45
N VAL A 51 11.29 -3.20 -3.94
CA VAL A 51 10.19 -2.49 -4.61
C VAL A 51 9.28 -1.91 -3.53
N LYS A 52 9.12 -0.58 -3.53
CA LYS A 52 8.05 0.06 -2.76
C LYS A 52 6.74 -0.14 -3.51
N TRP A 53 5.86 -0.94 -2.92
CA TRP A 53 4.50 -1.09 -3.43
C TRP A 53 3.71 0.18 -3.13
N ASP A 54 3.02 0.68 -4.14
CA ASP A 54 2.18 1.87 -4.05
C ASP A 54 0.78 1.53 -4.60
N GLY A 55 -0.22 1.65 -3.76
CA GLY A 55 -1.59 1.26 -4.07
C GLY A 55 -2.57 2.43 -3.96
N ALA A 56 -3.80 2.19 -4.37
CA ALA A 56 -4.93 3.08 -4.20
C ALA A 56 -6.26 2.33 -4.33
N PRO A 57 -7.32 2.78 -3.64
CA PRO A 57 -7.33 3.76 -2.56
C PRO A 57 -6.80 3.21 -1.23
N ALA A 58 -6.52 4.11 -0.28
CA ALA A 58 -6.19 3.72 1.07
C ALA A 58 -7.39 3.10 1.79
N ILE A 59 -7.13 2.07 2.58
CA ILE A 59 -8.09 1.43 3.48
C ILE A 59 -7.57 1.44 4.91
N PHE A 60 -8.46 1.68 5.85
CA PHE A 60 -8.21 1.54 7.30
C PHE A 60 -9.06 0.39 7.82
N MET A 61 -8.50 -0.47 8.64
CA MET A 61 -9.23 -1.59 9.22
C MET A 61 -8.71 -1.98 10.59
N GLY A 62 -9.58 -2.52 11.41
CA GLY A 62 -9.25 -2.97 12.77
C GLY A 62 -10.40 -2.78 13.75
N PRO A 63 -10.17 -3.01 15.06
CA PRO A 63 -11.18 -2.79 16.08
C PRO A 63 -11.42 -1.29 16.31
N HIS A 64 -12.70 -0.90 16.43
CA HIS A 64 -13.09 0.44 16.85
C HIS A 64 -12.54 0.69 18.27
N PRO A 65 -11.89 1.82 18.53
CA PRO A 65 -11.19 2.06 19.81
C PRO A 65 -12.10 1.96 21.04
N GLU A 66 -13.37 2.36 20.93
CA GLU A 66 -14.33 2.38 22.06
C GLU A 66 -15.15 1.10 22.16
N THR A 67 -15.59 0.54 21.02
CA THR A 67 -16.51 -0.60 21.02
C THR A 67 -15.83 -1.95 20.80
N GLY A 68 -14.59 -1.96 20.31
CA GLY A 68 -13.88 -3.18 19.93
C GLY A 68 -14.41 -3.86 18.65
N GLN A 69 -15.53 -3.37 18.08
CA GLN A 69 -16.11 -3.96 16.89
C GLN A 69 -15.24 -3.71 15.67
N PHE A 70 -15.00 -4.74 14.87
CA PHE A 70 -14.20 -4.60 13.66
C PHE A 70 -14.84 -3.64 12.67
N LEU A 71 -14.01 -2.79 12.07
CA LEU A 71 -14.43 -1.82 11.06
C LEU A 71 -13.50 -1.85 9.83
N VAL A 72 -14.05 -1.38 8.72
CA VAL A 72 -13.28 -0.91 7.56
C VAL A 72 -13.69 0.53 7.24
N ALA A 73 -12.75 1.34 6.78
CA ALA A 73 -12.98 2.74 6.50
C ALA A 73 -12.07 3.29 5.40
N LYS A 74 -12.48 4.42 4.83
CA LYS A 74 -11.62 5.30 4.02
C LYS A 74 -10.89 6.30 4.92
N LYS A 75 -10.09 7.17 4.32
CA LYS A 75 -9.45 8.31 4.99
C LYS A 75 -10.45 9.22 5.73
N SER A 76 -11.74 9.16 5.38
CA SER A 76 -12.82 9.84 6.10
C SER A 76 -13.02 9.37 7.55
N LEU A 77 -12.38 8.28 7.98
CA LEU A 77 -12.27 7.89 9.39
C LEU A 77 -11.74 9.03 10.27
N PHE A 78 -10.86 9.86 9.72
CA PHE A 78 -10.22 10.98 10.43
C PHE A 78 -10.90 12.34 10.17
N ALA A 79 -12.10 12.34 9.60
CA ALA A 79 -12.83 13.59 9.36
C ALA A 79 -13.26 14.23 10.70
N LYS A 80 -12.98 15.52 10.87
CA LYS A 80 -13.27 16.25 12.11
C LYS A 80 -14.75 16.32 12.46
N THR A 81 -15.62 16.41 11.46
CA THR A 81 -17.05 16.66 11.66
C THR A 81 -17.95 15.44 11.48
N LYS A 82 -17.57 14.50 10.63
CA LYS A 82 -18.32 13.26 10.35
C LYS A 82 -17.36 12.15 9.98
N PRO A 83 -16.65 11.56 10.96
CA PRO A 83 -15.86 10.38 10.69
C PRO A 83 -16.79 9.24 10.20
N MET A 84 -16.33 8.46 9.24
CA MET A 84 -17.13 7.40 8.62
C MET A 84 -16.35 6.09 8.58
N TRP A 85 -17.02 5.05 9.02
CA TRP A 85 -16.55 3.67 8.99
C TRP A 85 -17.73 2.71 8.79
N TYR A 86 -17.43 1.45 8.54
CA TYR A 86 -18.43 0.40 8.31
C TYR A 86 -18.13 -0.81 9.18
N HIS A 87 -19.10 -1.25 9.94
CA HIS A 87 -19.04 -2.46 10.79
C HIS A 87 -19.66 -3.69 10.13
N SER A 88 -20.24 -3.53 8.95
CA SER A 88 -20.87 -4.62 8.22
C SER A 88 -20.86 -4.40 6.71
N THR A 89 -21.00 -5.49 5.97
CA THR A 89 -21.16 -5.41 4.51
C THR A 89 -22.45 -4.72 4.10
N LYS A 90 -23.50 -4.75 4.94
CA LYS A 90 -24.77 -4.04 4.71
C LYS A 90 -24.56 -2.51 4.75
N GLU A 91 -23.77 -2.03 5.71
CA GLU A 91 -23.44 -0.60 5.80
C GLU A 91 -22.60 -0.14 4.59
N ILE A 92 -21.66 -0.97 4.13
CA ILE A 92 -20.88 -0.69 2.90
C ILE A 92 -21.83 -0.57 1.70
N ASP A 93 -22.79 -1.50 1.56
CA ASP A 93 -23.73 -1.47 0.44
C ASP A 93 -24.68 -0.26 0.50
N ALA A 94 -25.06 0.16 1.69
CA ALA A 94 -25.97 1.27 1.92
C ALA A 94 -25.37 2.66 1.63
N ASP A 95 -24.04 2.81 1.62
CA ASP A 95 -23.41 4.13 1.37
C ASP A 95 -23.47 4.51 -0.11
N PRO A 96 -24.25 5.55 -0.49
CA PRO A 96 -24.32 6.00 -1.88
C PRO A 96 -23.09 6.76 -2.36
N LYS A 97 -22.15 7.10 -1.45
CA LYS A 97 -20.98 7.95 -1.76
C LYS A 97 -19.75 7.15 -2.19
N ILE A 98 -19.82 5.83 -2.18
CA ILE A 98 -18.72 4.98 -2.66
C ILE A 98 -19.15 4.20 -3.91
N SER A 99 -18.20 4.07 -4.84
CA SER A 99 -18.43 3.36 -6.11
C SER A 99 -18.71 1.87 -5.88
N ALA A 100 -19.37 1.23 -6.82
CA ALA A 100 -19.63 -0.19 -6.78
C ALA A 100 -18.33 -1.01 -6.68
N ASP A 101 -17.27 -0.61 -7.38
CA ASP A 101 -15.94 -1.22 -7.31
C ASP A 101 -15.37 -1.15 -5.90
N LEU A 102 -15.40 0.04 -5.27
CA LEU A 102 -14.89 0.19 -3.91
C LEU A 102 -15.73 -0.56 -2.87
N LYS A 103 -17.05 -0.64 -3.07
CA LYS A 103 -17.93 -1.49 -2.23
C LYS A 103 -17.50 -2.95 -2.30
N ALA A 104 -17.24 -3.46 -3.50
CA ALA A 104 -16.79 -4.83 -3.69
C ALA A 104 -15.46 -5.09 -2.96
N LYS A 105 -14.47 -4.21 -3.15
CA LYS A 105 -13.16 -4.29 -2.48
C LYS A 105 -13.29 -4.24 -0.95
N PHE A 106 -14.08 -3.32 -0.41
CA PHE A 106 -14.30 -3.19 1.03
C PHE A 106 -14.98 -4.41 1.63
N LYS A 107 -15.98 -5.00 0.95
CA LYS A 107 -16.63 -6.22 1.41
C LYS A 107 -15.68 -7.42 1.44
N VAL A 108 -14.83 -7.56 0.42
CA VAL A 108 -13.81 -8.60 0.41
C VAL A 108 -12.83 -8.39 1.56
N ALA A 109 -12.31 -7.17 1.76
CA ALA A 109 -11.42 -6.85 2.87
C ALA A 109 -12.08 -7.12 4.23
N PHE A 110 -13.31 -6.65 4.45
CA PHE A 110 -14.06 -6.89 5.68
C PHE A 110 -14.15 -8.39 6.00
N ASN A 111 -14.59 -9.19 5.03
CA ASN A 111 -14.79 -10.63 5.23
C ASN A 111 -13.46 -11.39 5.44
N LEU A 112 -12.36 -10.95 4.86
CA LEU A 112 -11.06 -11.59 5.02
C LEU A 112 -10.38 -11.24 6.36
N TYR A 113 -10.56 -10.02 6.83
CA TYR A 113 -9.75 -9.49 7.93
C TYR A 113 -10.50 -9.36 9.27
N LYS A 114 -11.84 -9.42 9.31
CA LYS A 114 -12.61 -9.31 10.57
C LYS A 114 -12.21 -10.32 11.64
N ASP A 115 -11.78 -11.51 11.23
CA ASP A 115 -11.38 -12.60 12.12
C ASP A 115 -9.86 -12.84 12.14
N ALA A 116 -9.07 -11.92 11.53
CA ALA A 116 -7.62 -12.05 11.41
C ALA A 116 -6.82 -11.69 12.68
N GLY A 117 -7.50 -11.35 13.78
CA GLY A 117 -6.85 -11.04 15.05
C GLY A 117 -6.13 -9.68 15.08
N ILE A 118 -6.50 -8.74 14.22
CA ILE A 118 -5.96 -7.38 14.20
C ILE A 118 -6.29 -6.68 15.53
N LYS A 119 -5.27 -6.16 16.22
CA LYS A 119 -5.40 -5.58 17.57
C LYS A 119 -5.55 -4.06 17.61
N LYS A 120 -5.23 -3.37 16.53
CA LYS A 120 -5.31 -1.90 16.39
C LYS A 120 -5.71 -1.55 14.96
N ILE A 121 -6.20 -0.33 14.74
CA ILE A 121 -6.44 0.14 13.38
C ILE A 121 -5.12 0.20 12.62
N ILE A 122 -5.09 -0.45 11.47
CA ILE A 122 -3.97 -0.44 10.54
C ILE A 122 -4.39 0.24 9.24
N GLN A 123 -3.44 0.87 8.58
CA GLN A 123 -3.61 1.46 7.26
C GLN A 123 -2.95 0.58 6.20
N GLY A 124 -3.60 0.48 5.06
CA GLY A 124 -3.01 -0.11 3.86
C GLY A 124 -3.56 0.53 2.61
N ASP A 125 -2.91 0.24 1.48
CA ASP A 125 -3.37 0.65 0.17
C ASP A 125 -3.73 -0.57 -0.67
N PHE A 126 -4.85 -0.52 -1.38
CA PHE A 126 -5.22 -1.59 -2.29
C PHE A 126 -4.25 -1.66 -3.46
N LEU A 127 -3.77 -2.87 -3.74
CA LEU A 127 -3.01 -3.16 -4.95
C LEU A 127 -3.93 -3.73 -6.04
N PHE A 128 -4.73 -4.73 -5.68
CA PHE A 128 -5.68 -5.38 -6.60
C PHE A 128 -6.75 -6.14 -5.82
N ALA A 129 -7.91 -6.31 -6.43
CA ALA A 129 -8.81 -7.42 -6.18
C ALA A 129 -8.66 -8.45 -7.32
N ASN A 130 -9.15 -9.67 -7.15
CA ASN A 130 -9.01 -10.70 -8.19
C ASN A 130 -9.55 -10.26 -9.56
N ALA A 131 -10.62 -9.46 -9.56
CA ALA A 131 -11.20 -8.91 -10.79
C ALA A 131 -10.32 -7.86 -11.51
N ASP A 132 -9.33 -7.29 -10.82
CA ASP A 132 -8.42 -6.30 -11.39
C ASP A 132 -7.21 -6.95 -12.10
N LEU A 133 -7.03 -8.27 -11.93
CA LEU A 133 -5.89 -8.98 -12.50
C LEU A 133 -6.06 -9.16 -14.01
N MET A 134 -5.03 -8.81 -14.74
CA MET A 134 -4.95 -8.92 -16.20
C MET A 134 -3.80 -9.84 -16.60
N SER A 135 -4.01 -10.67 -17.64
CA SER A 135 -2.90 -11.38 -18.28
C SER A 135 -2.27 -10.49 -19.34
N LYS A 136 -0.95 -10.38 -19.33
CA LYS A 136 -0.14 -9.65 -20.31
C LYS A 136 0.96 -10.54 -20.83
N LYS A 137 1.33 -10.37 -22.10
CA LYS A 137 2.44 -11.08 -22.74
C LYS A 137 3.47 -10.08 -23.22
N VAL A 138 4.73 -10.32 -22.88
CA VAL A 138 5.87 -9.53 -23.36
C VAL A 138 6.89 -10.51 -23.95
N GLY A 139 7.12 -10.41 -25.23
CA GLY A 139 7.93 -11.41 -25.96
C GLY A 139 7.31 -12.80 -25.82
N THR A 140 8.04 -13.74 -25.26
CA THR A 140 7.63 -15.13 -25.02
C THR A 140 7.09 -15.35 -23.59
N GLU A 141 7.16 -14.37 -22.71
CA GLU A 141 6.81 -14.49 -21.30
C GLU A 141 5.41 -13.98 -21.00
N ASN A 142 4.71 -14.69 -20.10
CA ASN A 142 3.40 -14.28 -19.58
C ASN A 142 3.56 -13.63 -18.21
N PHE A 143 2.79 -12.56 -18.03
CA PHE A 143 2.77 -11.77 -16.79
C PHE A 143 1.34 -11.65 -16.27
N ILE A 144 1.21 -11.59 -14.94
CA ILE A 144 0.03 -11.09 -14.27
C ILE A 144 0.25 -9.59 -14.05
N ALA A 145 -0.69 -8.78 -14.50
CA ALA A 145 -0.62 -7.34 -14.36
C ALA A 145 -1.81 -6.80 -13.56
N PHE A 146 -1.58 -5.72 -12.82
CA PHE A 146 -2.61 -4.94 -12.16
C PHE A 146 -2.17 -3.48 -12.04
N GLN A 147 -3.13 -2.57 -11.98
CA GLN A 147 -2.90 -1.14 -12.01
C GLN A 147 -3.72 -0.44 -10.92
N PRO A 148 -3.21 -0.32 -9.67
CA PRO A 148 -3.95 0.33 -8.60
C PRO A 148 -4.07 1.86 -8.75
N ASN A 149 -3.11 2.47 -9.44
CA ASN A 149 -3.04 3.92 -9.68
C ASN A 149 -2.48 4.20 -11.09
N THR A 150 -1.51 5.09 -11.23
CA THR A 150 -0.82 5.34 -12.51
C THR A 150 0.27 4.30 -12.81
N ILE A 151 0.68 3.51 -11.80
CA ILE A 151 1.72 2.49 -11.93
C ILE A 151 1.08 1.16 -12.33
N VAL A 152 1.63 0.53 -13.38
CA VAL A 152 1.29 -0.84 -13.76
C VAL A 152 2.35 -1.79 -13.19
N TYR A 153 1.91 -2.70 -12.35
CA TYR A 153 2.75 -3.78 -11.85
C TYR A 153 2.60 -4.99 -12.79
N MET A 154 3.73 -5.56 -13.18
CA MET A 154 3.79 -6.76 -14.03
C MET A 154 4.70 -7.79 -13.36
N ILE A 155 4.14 -8.93 -13.03
CA ILE A 155 4.83 -9.99 -12.33
C ILE A 155 4.87 -11.22 -13.23
N PRO A 156 6.04 -11.87 -13.44
CA PRO A 156 6.13 -13.10 -14.22
C PRO A 156 5.18 -14.16 -13.65
N GLU A 157 4.29 -14.70 -14.48
CA GLU A 157 3.22 -15.61 -14.04
C GLU A 157 3.77 -16.87 -13.36
N LYS A 158 4.94 -17.34 -13.81
CA LYS A 158 5.59 -18.57 -13.30
C LYS A 158 6.40 -18.34 -12.02
N SER A 159 6.65 -17.10 -11.61
CA SER A 159 7.37 -16.79 -10.37
C SER A 159 6.53 -17.19 -9.13
N GLU A 160 7.19 -17.36 -7.99
CA GLU A 160 6.48 -17.68 -6.74
C GLU A 160 5.47 -16.58 -6.39
N LEU A 161 5.86 -15.30 -6.54
CA LEU A 161 4.97 -14.17 -6.33
C LEU A 161 3.79 -14.18 -7.31
N GLY A 162 4.03 -14.49 -8.59
CA GLY A 162 2.97 -14.61 -9.60
C GLY A 162 1.96 -15.70 -9.25
N LYS A 163 2.43 -16.86 -8.81
CA LYS A 163 1.57 -17.95 -8.34
C LYS A 163 0.75 -17.57 -7.11
N MET A 164 1.33 -16.81 -6.17
CA MET A 164 0.63 -16.30 -4.99
C MET A 164 -0.47 -15.31 -5.38
N ILE A 165 -0.15 -14.32 -6.22
CA ILE A 165 -1.10 -13.31 -6.69
C ILE A 165 -2.28 -13.95 -7.41
N LYS A 166 -2.03 -14.95 -8.27
CA LYS A 166 -3.08 -15.65 -9.02
C LYS A 166 -4.09 -16.36 -8.11
N LYS A 167 -3.67 -16.81 -6.92
CA LYS A 167 -4.52 -17.47 -5.93
C LYS A 167 -5.17 -16.50 -4.95
N ALA A 168 -4.65 -15.29 -4.84
CA ALA A 168 -5.10 -14.30 -3.88
C ALA A 168 -6.46 -13.72 -4.26
N LYS A 169 -7.31 -13.47 -3.28
CA LYS A 169 -8.58 -12.75 -3.47
C LYS A 169 -8.36 -11.25 -3.62
N MET A 170 -7.31 -10.74 -2.98
CA MET A 170 -6.88 -9.35 -3.08
C MET A 170 -5.43 -9.18 -2.60
N GLY A 171 -4.81 -8.07 -2.99
CA GLY A 171 -3.55 -7.59 -2.46
C GLY A 171 -3.72 -6.24 -1.78
N ILE A 172 -3.15 -6.10 -0.60
CA ILE A 172 -3.06 -4.84 0.16
C ILE A 172 -1.63 -4.72 0.66
N VAL A 173 -1.03 -3.54 0.50
CA VAL A 173 0.22 -3.21 1.16
C VAL A 173 -0.10 -2.44 2.44
N PHE A 174 0.35 -2.95 3.58
CA PHE A 174 0.13 -2.31 4.87
C PHE A 174 1.25 -1.35 5.20
N HIS A 175 0.85 -0.20 5.74
CA HIS A 175 1.73 0.78 6.37
C HIS A 175 1.58 0.66 7.88
N THR A 176 2.62 0.77 8.61
CA THR A 176 2.61 0.72 10.09
C THR A 176 2.20 2.05 10.71
#